data_ee387ad6e6f63292ad6793f04eb93a37
#
_entry.id   ee387ad6e6f63292ad6793f04eb93a37
#
_cell.length_a   1.000
_cell.length_b   1.000
_cell.length_c   1.000
_cell.angle_alpha   90.00
_cell.angle_beta   90.00
_cell.angle_gamma   90.00
#
_symmetry.space_group_name_H-M   'P 1'
#
loop_
_entity.id
_entity.type
_entity.pdbx_description
1 polymer ?
#
loop_
_entity_poly.entity_id
_entity_poly.type
_entity_poly.pdbx_seq_one_letter_code
_entity_poly.pdbx_strand_id
1 'polypeptide(L)'
;MLQQCCQLLEDRLLKVAFIESASSGYLTSQFSIHKNSGADILLGGLVSYDPRIKISVLKVDPKLIETYTAESPQVTEEMCRLGQTLFQQADIVVSC
;
A
#
# COMPACT_ATOMS: atom_id res chain seq x y z
N MET A 1 12.01 13.32 -8.74
CA MET A 1 12.14 12.54 -7.49
C MET A 1 11.49 11.15 -7.60
N LEU A 2 10.25 11.04 -8.03
CA LEU A 2 9.57 9.74 -8.13
C LEU A 2 10.25 8.80 -9.11
N GLN A 3 10.68 9.30 -10.27
CA GLN A 3 11.43 8.48 -11.24
C GLN A 3 12.73 7.95 -10.64
N GLN A 4 13.40 8.75 -9.82
CA GLN A 4 14.64 8.35 -9.12
C GLN A 4 14.34 7.24 -8.10
N CYS A 5 13.22 7.33 -7.38
CA CYS A 5 12.78 6.30 -6.45
C CYS A 5 12.52 4.99 -7.19
N CYS A 6 11.79 5.04 -8.30
CA CYS A 6 11.51 3.87 -9.13
C CYS A 6 12.79 3.24 -9.68
N GLN A 7 13.74 4.06 -10.13
CA GLN A 7 15.02 3.56 -10.62
C GLN A 7 15.82 2.87 -9.51
N LEU A 8 15.79 3.41 -8.30
CA LEU A 8 16.47 2.81 -7.16
C LEU A 8 15.88 1.44 -6.81
N LEU A 9 14.56 1.31 -6.83
CA LEU A 9 13.89 0.04 -6.61
C LEU A 9 14.28 -0.98 -7.67
N GLU A 10 14.31 -0.56 -8.94
CA GLU A 10 14.71 -1.41 -10.05
C GLU A 10 16.16 -1.89 -9.89
N ASP A 11 17.08 -0.97 -9.60
CA ASP A 11 18.51 -1.27 -9.43
C ASP A 11 18.75 -2.25 -8.29
N ARG A 12 17.94 -2.19 -7.25
CA ARG A 12 18.07 -3.04 -6.06
C ARG A 12 17.19 -4.27 -6.10
N LEU A 13 16.46 -4.48 -7.19
CA LEU A 13 15.56 -5.62 -7.37
C LEU A 13 14.51 -5.71 -6.25
N LEU A 14 13.99 -4.55 -5.84
CA LEU A 14 12.97 -4.46 -4.79
C LEU A 14 11.59 -4.28 -5.40
N LYS A 15 10.60 -4.91 -4.79
CA LYS A 15 9.19 -4.84 -5.20
C LYS A 15 8.37 -4.14 -4.14
N VAL A 16 7.49 -3.23 -4.55
CA VAL A 16 6.65 -2.45 -3.67
C VAL A 16 5.17 -2.76 -3.92
N ALA A 17 4.39 -2.74 -2.86
CA ALA A 17 2.94 -2.79 -2.91
C ALA A 17 2.37 -1.68 -2.03
N PHE A 18 1.18 -1.21 -2.37
CA PHE A 18 0.53 -0.10 -1.68
C PHE A 18 -0.80 -0.55 -1.08
N ILE A 19 -1.06 -0.06 0.14
CA ILE A 19 -2.36 -0.16 0.77
C ILE A 19 -2.86 1.27 0.94
N GLU A 20 -3.79 1.69 0.08
CA GLU A 20 -4.22 3.07 0.02
C GLU A 20 -5.61 3.25 0.60
N SER A 21 -5.80 4.30 1.38
CA SER A 21 -7.09 4.72 1.90
C SER A 21 -7.47 6.07 1.26
N ALA A 22 -7.18 7.19 1.92
CA ALA A 22 -7.56 8.51 1.42
C ALA A 22 -6.90 8.85 0.08
N SER A 23 -5.72 8.34 -0.20
CA SER A 23 -5.03 8.54 -1.49
C SER A 23 -5.70 7.80 -2.65
N SER A 24 -6.53 6.81 -2.37
CA SER A 24 -7.48 6.19 -3.31
C SER A 24 -6.85 5.67 -4.61
N GLY A 25 -5.66 5.08 -4.53
CA GLY A 25 -4.96 4.51 -5.68
C GLY A 25 -3.96 5.45 -6.34
N TYR A 26 -3.82 6.65 -5.83
CA TYR A 26 -2.94 7.66 -6.43
C TYR A 26 -1.47 7.20 -6.43
N LEU A 27 -0.99 6.67 -5.31
CA LEU A 27 0.41 6.24 -5.22
C LEU A 27 0.70 5.07 -6.16
N THR A 28 -0.17 4.09 -6.19
CA THR A 28 -0.05 2.95 -7.11
C THR A 28 -0.01 3.43 -8.56
N SER A 29 -0.90 4.33 -8.92
CA SER A 29 -0.98 4.92 -10.25
C SER A 29 0.30 5.68 -10.60
N GLN A 30 0.81 6.50 -9.69
CA GLN A 30 2.01 7.30 -9.93
C GLN A 30 3.24 6.42 -10.13
N PHE A 31 3.40 5.36 -9.37
CA PHE A 31 4.51 4.42 -9.56
C PHE A 31 4.39 3.69 -10.89
N SER A 32 3.18 3.30 -11.27
CA SER A 32 2.94 2.68 -12.59
C SER A 32 3.34 3.59 -13.74
N ILE A 33 3.01 4.88 -13.63
CA ILE A 33 3.30 5.86 -14.69
C ILE A 33 4.80 6.18 -14.78
N HIS A 34 5.46 6.34 -13.64
CA HIS A 34 6.82 6.87 -13.59
C HIS A 34 7.92 5.81 -13.59
N LYS A 35 7.60 4.55 -13.38
CA LYS A 35 8.59 3.48 -13.49
C LYS A 35 9.00 3.28 -14.96
N ASN A 36 10.16 2.71 -15.19
CA ASN A 36 10.56 2.33 -16.53
C ASN A 36 9.63 1.25 -17.09
N SER A 37 9.40 1.29 -18.38
CA SER A 37 8.54 0.32 -19.06
C SER A 37 9.12 -1.10 -18.84
N GLY A 38 8.28 -2.01 -18.36
CA GLY A 38 8.69 -3.39 -18.12
C GLY A 38 9.44 -3.62 -16.81
N ALA A 39 9.74 -2.57 -16.05
CA ALA A 39 10.41 -2.73 -14.75
C ALA A 39 9.51 -3.48 -13.77
N ASP A 40 10.06 -4.51 -13.13
CA ASP A 40 9.35 -5.37 -12.19
C ASP A 40 9.54 -4.85 -10.76
N ILE A 41 8.96 -3.67 -10.48
CA ILE A 41 9.06 -3.05 -9.15
C ILE A 41 7.71 -2.89 -8.45
N LEU A 42 6.62 -2.91 -9.19
CA LEU A 42 5.27 -2.67 -8.66
C LEU A 42 4.47 -3.96 -8.71
N LEU A 43 4.14 -4.51 -7.55
CA LEU A 43 3.25 -5.66 -7.46
C LEU A 43 1.80 -5.26 -7.66
N GLY A 44 1.42 -4.13 -7.08
CA GLY A 44 0.05 -3.67 -7.14
C GLY A 44 -0.31 -2.86 -5.91
N GLY A 45 -1.61 -2.69 -5.73
CA GLY A 45 -2.12 -1.98 -4.58
C GLY A 45 -3.54 -2.39 -4.28
N LEU A 46 -3.94 -2.17 -3.03
CA LEU A 46 -5.32 -2.32 -2.58
C LEU A 46 -5.83 -0.94 -2.19
N VAL A 47 -6.95 -0.53 -2.76
CA VAL A 47 -7.65 0.68 -2.34
C VAL A 47 -8.69 0.26 -1.31
N SER A 48 -8.39 0.51 -0.05
CA SER A 48 -9.26 0.17 1.08
C SER A 48 -9.88 1.44 1.67
N TYR A 49 -10.53 2.21 0.80
CA TYR A 49 -11.08 3.50 1.15
C TYR A 49 -12.18 3.41 2.21
N ASP A 50 -13.13 2.52 1.99
CA ASP A 50 -14.28 2.33 2.88
C ASP A 50 -13.88 1.43 4.06
N PRO A 51 -14.27 1.75 5.30
CA PRO A 51 -13.95 0.90 6.46
C PRO A 51 -14.40 -0.55 6.30
N ARG A 52 -15.47 -0.81 5.57
CA ARG A 52 -15.95 -2.17 5.32
C ARG A 52 -14.92 -2.99 4.54
N ILE A 53 -14.17 -2.36 3.63
CA ILE A 53 -13.10 -3.02 2.87
C ILE A 53 -11.88 -3.24 3.77
N LYS A 54 -11.56 -2.29 4.64
CA LYS A 54 -10.49 -2.47 5.62
C LYS A 54 -10.73 -3.71 6.48
N ILE A 55 -11.97 -3.93 6.87
CA ILE A 55 -12.38 -5.06 7.71
C ILE A 55 -12.46 -6.35 6.89
N SER A 56 -13.15 -6.34 5.75
CA SER A 56 -13.46 -7.58 5.01
C SER A 56 -12.24 -8.11 4.25
N VAL A 57 -11.43 -7.24 3.67
CA VAL A 57 -10.30 -7.64 2.82
C VAL A 57 -9.00 -7.68 3.61
N LEU A 58 -8.66 -6.59 4.31
CA LEU A 58 -7.43 -6.51 5.10
C LEU A 58 -7.53 -7.21 6.44
N LYS A 59 -8.73 -7.43 6.94
CA LYS A 59 -8.98 -8.05 8.26
C LYS A 59 -8.59 -7.15 9.42
N VAL A 60 -8.69 -5.83 9.24
CA VAL A 60 -8.52 -4.88 10.35
C VAL A 60 -9.62 -5.15 11.38
N ASP A 61 -9.23 -5.20 12.66
CA ASP A 61 -10.19 -5.41 13.74
C ASP A 61 -11.15 -4.20 13.81
N PRO A 62 -12.47 -4.43 13.71
CA PRO A 62 -13.43 -3.33 13.82
C PRO A 62 -13.30 -2.50 15.08
N LYS A 63 -12.85 -3.09 16.17
CA LYS A 63 -12.64 -2.39 17.45
C LYS A 63 -11.54 -1.33 17.34
N LEU A 64 -10.51 -1.58 16.53
CA LEU A 64 -9.44 -0.63 16.32
C LEU A 64 -9.97 0.63 15.61
N ILE A 65 -10.79 0.42 14.60
CA ILE A 65 -11.44 1.52 13.87
C ILE A 65 -12.39 2.30 14.78
N GLU A 66 -13.16 1.58 15.59
CA GLU A 66 -14.09 2.18 16.54
C GLU A 66 -13.35 3.05 17.57
N THR A 67 -12.20 2.58 18.04
CA THR A 67 -11.42 3.27 19.08
C THR A 67 -10.67 4.49 18.54
N TYR A 68 -10.05 4.37 17.35
CA TYR A 68 -9.13 5.38 16.83
C TYR A 68 -9.62 6.09 15.58
N THR A 69 -10.75 5.71 15.02
CA THR A 69 -11.30 6.10 13.73
C THR A 69 -10.57 5.45 12.56
N ALA A 70 -11.27 5.38 11.41
CA ALA A 70 -10.74 4.72 10.22
C ALA A 70 -9.52 5.43 9.62
N GLU A 71 -9.36 6.71 9.89
CA GLU A 71 -8.29 7.55 9.34
C GLU A 71 -7.30 7.98 10.42
N SER A 72 -6.89 7.03 11.24
CA SER A 72 -5.94 7.26 12.32
C SER A 72 -4.57 6.67 11.98
N PRO A 73 -3.49 7.17 12.60
CA PRO A 73 -2.18 6.54 12.47
C PRO A 73 -2.19 5.07 12.90
N GLN A 74 -2.98 4.74 13.93
CA GLN A 74 -3.09 3.37 14.43
C GLN A 74 -3.66 2.42 13.39
N VAL A 75 -4.72 2.83 12.70
CA VAL A 75 -5.32 2.02 11.64
C VAL A 75 -4.41 1.93 10.42
N THR A 76 -3.75 3.02 10.04
CA THR A 76 -2.80 3.04 8.92
C THR A 76 -1.63 2.09 9.19
N GLU A 77 -1.10 2.08 10.40
CA GLU A 77 -0.03 1.16 10.78
C GLU A 77 -0.48 -0.30 10.72
N GLU A 78 -1.68 -0.59 11.20
CA GLU A 78 -2.25 -1.93 11.13
C GLU A 78 -2.51 -2.36 9.68
N MET A 79 -2.97 -1.46 8.83
CA MET A 79 -3.12 -1.71 7.41
C MET A 79 -1.80 -2.11 6.76
N CYS A 80 -0.71 -1.44 7.13
CA CYS A 80 0.61 -1.77 6.62
C CYS A 80 1.03 -3.18 7.05
N ARG A 81 0.85 -3.50 8.31
CA ARG A 81 1.18 -4.83 8.86
C ARG A 81 0.39 -5.94 8.16
N LEU A 82 -0.92 -5.74 8.00
CA LEU A 82 -1.79 -6.71 7.34
C LEU A 82 -1.52 -6.78 5.83
N GLY A 83 -1.13 -5.66 5.24
CA GLY A 83 -0.75 -5.60 3.83
C GLY A 83 0.46 -6.46 3.51
N GLN A 84 1.38 -6.61 4.44
CA GLN A 84 2.55 -7.48 4.27
C GLN A 84 2.13 -8.95 4.15
N THR A 85 1.09 -9.35 4.84
CA THR A 85 0.53 -10.69 4.71
C THR A 85 -0.19 -10.87 3.38
N LEU A 86 -0.90 -9.84 2.93
CA LEU A 86 -1.62 -9.86 1.65
C LEU A 86 -0.66 -9.89 0.46
N PHE A 87 0.41 -9.10 0.51
CA PHE A 87 1.40 -8.99 -0.56
C PHE A 87 2.72 -9.63 -0.13
N GLN A 88 2.74 -10.95 -0.06
CA GLN A 88 3.89 -11.71 0.46
C GLN A 88 5.15 -11.56 -0.39
N GLN A 89 5.00 -11.26 -1.69
CA GLN A 89 6.14 -11.06 -2.58
C GLN A 89 6.72 -9.65 -2.52
N ALA A 90 6.09 -8.74 -1.76
CA ALA A 90 6.58 -7.37 -1.63
C ALA A 90 7.77 -7.31 -0.67
N ASP A 91 8.79 -6.58 -1.08
CA ASP A 91 9.90 -6.23 -0.20
C ASP A 91 9.53 -5.03 0.68
N ILE A 92 8.66 -4.16 0.15
CA ILE A 92 8.21 -2.94 0.83
C ILE A 92 6.69 -2.83 0.65
N VAL A 93 5.99 -2.60 1.76
CA VAL A 93 4.57 -2.28 1.74
C VAL A 93 4.40 -0.88 2.33
N VAL A 94 3.71 -0.02 1.59
CA VAL A 94 3.43 1.36 2.01
C VAL A 94 1.93 1.50 2.19
N SER A 95 1.52 1.96 3.37
CA SER A 95 0.11 2.28 3.62
C SER A 95 -0.09 3.78 3.78
N CYS A 96 -1.22 4.26 3.27
CA CYS A 96 -1.52 5.69 3.29
C CYS A 96 -3.03 5.96 3.39
#